data_b6cf16be0ca84cc6130754d7c7ba45b6
#
_entry.id   b6cf16be0ca84cc6130754d7c7ba45b6
#
_cell.length_a   1.000
_cell.length_b   1.000
_cell.length_c   1.000
_cell.angle_alpha   90.00
_cell.angle_beta   90.00
_cell.angle_gamma   90.00
#
_symmetry.space_group_name_H-M   'P 1'
#
loop_
_entity.id
_entity.type
_entity.pdbx_description
1 polymer ?
#
loop_
_entity_poly.entity_id
_entity_poly.type
_entity_poly.pdbx_seq_one_letter_code
_entity_poly.pdbx_strand_id
1 'polypeptide(L)'
;SKWAPGAYDIVWERTIKEVSDHCITVDVPLTMSLDPQYGGGYVIPVVHKGRIENVGVENLCCDSEYDLNNPKDEDHRWQAVTMNHVKNAWARRMEAHHFAGSAVMLLEGALQVTVEDCKFLNPISEIGNHRRYAFHTLGQMTLFQRCYSEEGYRDFTVGRSVPGPNAFVQCHSERPYSFNGSTGGMSNGILMDKVTFSGGVLQFGYRDMADKGAGWVAANSMC
;
A
#
# COMPACT_ATOMS: atom_id res chain seq x y z
N SER A 1 -4.10 -19.70 -14.86
CA SER A 1 -3.35 -18.45 -14.66
C SER A 1 -2.00 -18.58 -15.34
N LYS A 2 -1.52 -17.49 -15.92
CA LYS A 2 -0.20 -17.44 -16.53
C LYS A 2 0.84 -16.91 -15.52
N TRP A 3 0.76 -17.33 -14.29
CA TRP A 3 1.74 -17.00 -13.27
C TRP A 3 3.00 -17.82 -13.55
N ALA A 4 4.07 -17.17 -13.94
CA ALA A 4 5.36 -17.81 -14.02
C ALA A 4 5.95 -17.92 -12.60
N PRO A 5 6.45 -19.09 -12.19
CA PRO A 5 7.15 -19.23 -10.90
C PRO A 5 8.28 -18.19 -10.77
N GLY A 6 8.38 -17.55 -9.63
CA GLY A 6 9.37 -16.51 -9.34
C GLY A 6 9.02 -15.10 -9.87
N ALA A 7 8.05 -14.97 -10.77
CA ALA A 7 7.69 -13.65 -11.31
C ALA A 7 6.78 -12.83 -10.38
N TYR A 8 6.06 -13.49 -9.46
CA TYR A 8 5.06 -12.89 -8.59
C TYR A 8 5.03 -13.57 -7.21
N ASP A 9 6.17 -14.01 -6.73
CA ASP A 9 6.28 -14.61 -5.40
C ASP A 9 5.88 -13.57 -4.34
N ILE A 10 5.16 -14.03 -3.32
CA ILE A 10 4.82 -13.21 -2.18
C ILE A 10 5.93 -13.40 -1.14
N VAL A 11 6.61 -12.32 -0.80
CA VAL A 11 7.76 -12.36 0.10
C VAL A 11 7.42 -11.71 1.43
N TRP A 12 7.21 -12.53 2.48
CA TRP A 12 7.08 -12.02 3.85
C TRP A 12 8.44 -11.82 4.49
N GLU A 13 8.77 -10.62 4.86
CA GLU A 13 9.91 -10.34 5.72
C GLU A 13 9.51 -10.48 7.19
N ARG A 14 10.19 -11.38 7.91
CA ARG A 14 9.90 -11.68 9.31
C ARG A 14 11.18 -11.85 10.09
N THR A 15 11.14 -11.52 11.38
CA THR A 15 12.26 -11.81 12.29
C THR A 15 12.03 -13.18 12.93
N ILE A 16 13.00 -14.07 12.78
CA ILE A 16 12.97 -15.38 13.45
C ILE A 16 13.18 -15.16 14.95
N LYS A 17 12.25 -15.64 15.77
CA LYS A 17 12.29 -15.59 17.22
C LYS A 17 12.84 -16.86 17.82
N GLU A 18 12.52 -17.99 17.21
CA GLU A 18 12.94 -19.31 17.69
C GLU A 18 13.04 -20.29 16.53
N VAL A 19 13.98 -21.21 16.65
CA VAL A 19 14.10 -22.36 15.74
C VAL A 19 14.18 -23.61 16.62
N SER A 20 13.24 -24.53 16.45
CA SER A 20 13.23 -25.82 17.14
C SER A 20 12.91 -26.94 16.17
N ASP A 21 13.75 -27.95 16.09
CA ASP A 21 13.60 -29.09 15.18
C ASP A 21 13.24 -28.67 13.74
N HIS A 22 11.98 -28.83 13.36
CA HIS A 22 11.44 -28.51 12.05
C HIS A 22 10.52 -27.28 12.06
N CYS A 23 10.53 -26.52 13.16
CA CYS A 23 9.65 -25.35 13.34
C CYS A 23 10.46 -24.06 13.44
N ILE A 24 9.95 -23.03 12.78
CA ILE A 24 10.46 -21.66 12.89
C ILE A 24 9.32 -20.79 13.43
N THR A 25 9.57 -20.13 14.56
CA THR A 25 8.65 -19.13 15.12
C THR A 25 9.08 -17.74 14.67
N VAL A 26 8.16 -16.98 14.12
CA VAL A 26 8.41 -15.63 13.62
C VAL A 26 7.70 -14.57 14.46
N ASP A 27 8.14 -13.32 14.37
CA ASP A 27 7.64 -12.19 15.15
C ASP A 27 6.18 -11.80 14.81
N VAL A 28 5.78 -11.95 13.55
CA VAL A 28 4.43 -11.63 13.06
C VAL A 28 3.94 -12.79 12.20
N PRO A 29 2.69 -13.27 12.36
CA PRO A 29 2.16 -14.36 11.56
C PRO A 29 2.24 -14.10 10.06
N LEU A 30 2.38 -15.16 9.29
CA LEU A 30 2.13 -15.12 7.85
C LEU A 30 0.63 -14.97 7.62
N THR A 31 0.27 -14.15 6.66
CA THR A 31 -1.14 -13.86 6.35
C THR A 31 -1.74 -14.79 5.31
N MET A 32 -1.05 -15.86 4.99
CA MET A 32 -1.50 -16.91 4.07
C MET A 32 -0.93 -18.26 4.47
N SER A 33 -1.68 -19.32 4.23
CA SER A 33 -1.20 -20.71 4.39
C SER A 33 -0.22 -21.05 3.26
N LEU A 34 0.80 -21.80 3.59
CA LEU A 34 1.76 -22.38 2.64
C LEU A 34 1.46 -23.87 2.49
N ASP A 35 1.02 -24.28 1.31
CA ASP A 35 0.66 -25.66 1.01
C ASP A 35 1.53 -26.16 -0.14
N PRO A 36 2.28 -27.26 0.04
CA PRO A 36 3.10 -27.84 -1.03
C PRO A 36 2.34 -28.17 -2.31
N GLN A 37 1.05 -28.49 -2.21
CA GLN A 37 0.19 -28.75 -3.39
C GLN A 37 0.06 -27.52 -4.28
N TYR A 38 0.18 -26.31 -3.73
CA TYR A 38 0.03 -25.03 -4.42
C TYR A 38 1.34 -24.24 -4.53
N GLY A 39 2.49 -24.92 -4.45
CA GLY A 39 3.80 -24.32 -4.59
C GLY A 39 4.63 -24.24 -3.30
N GLY A 40 3.98 -24.39 -2.14
CA GLY A 40 4.69 -24.36 -0.85
C GLY A 40 5.35 -23.03 -0.55
N GLY A 41 6.50 -23.08 0.05
CA GLY A 41 7.32 -21.91 0.38
C GLY A 41 8.73 -22.32 0.83
N TYR A 42 9.60 -21.34 0.92
CA TYR A 42 10.96 -21.52 1.41
C TYR A 42 11.39 -20.32 2.25
N VAL A 43 12.39 -20.51 3.08
CA VAL A 43 12.95 -19.47 3.95
C VAL A 43 14.34 -19.11 3.46
N ILE A 44 14.58 -17.81 3.29
CA ILE A 44 15.89 -17.26 2.92
C ILE A 44 16.33 -16.30 4.03
N PRO A 45 17.51 -16.46 4.62
CA PRO A 45 18.04 -15.45 5.51
C PRO A 45 18.40 -14.18 4.73
N VAL A 46 17.95 -13.03 5.20
CA VAL A 46 18.18 -11.75 4.55
C VAL A 46 18.85 -10.79 5.53
N VAL A 47 19.87 -10.09 5.05
CA VAL A 47 20.51 -8.99 5.77
C VAL A 47 20.29 -7.71 4.97
N HIS A 48 19.54 -6.77 5.53
CA HIS A 48 19.30 -5.48 4.90
C HIS A 48 20.41 -4.49 5.21
N LYS A 49 21.31 -4.28 4.25
CA LYS A 49 22.33 -3.24 4.34
C LYS A 49 21.72 -1.89 3.97
N GLY A 50 21.94 -0.86 4.79
CA GLY A 50 21.50 0.52 4.49
C GLY A 50 20.01 0.79 4.73
N ARG A 51 19.28 -0.09 5.39
CA ARG A 51 17.91 0.20 5.84
C ARG A 51 17.95 1.25 6.96
N ILE A 52 17.15 2.30 6.83
CA ILE A 52 17.00 3.33 7.84
C ILE A 52 15.90 2.91 8.81
N GLU A 53 16.13 3.07 10.11
CA GLU A 53 15.17 2.69 11.14
C GLU A 53 14.85 3.84 12.09
N ASN A 54 13.63 3.79 12.66
CA ASN A 54 13.14 4.74 13.66
C ASN A 54 13.17 6.20 13.16
N VAL A 55 12.65 6.42 11.97
CA VAL A 55 12.61 7.72 11.31
C VAL A 55 11.20 8.09 10.88
N GLY A 56 10.92 9.36 10.78
CA GLY A 56 9.63 9.83 10.32
C GLY A 56 9.59 11.26 9.87
N VAL A 57 8.46 11.60 9.25
CA VAL A 57 8.13 12.95 8.78
C VAL A 57 6.84 13.37 9.45
N GLU A 58 6.78 14.58 9.98
CA GLU A 58 5.57 15.03 10.65
C GLU A 58 5.39 16.55 10.63
N ASN A 59 4.12 16.98 10.77
CA ASN A 59 3.74 18.39 10.90
C ASN A 59 4.17 19.24 9.69
N LEU A 60 3.98 18.72 8.47
CA LEU A 60 4.32 19.42 7.23
C LEU A 60 3.07 19.67 6.39
N CYS A 61 3.00 20.86 5.83
CA CYS A 61 2.13 21.18 4.72
C CYS A 61 2.98 21.25 3.45
N CYS A 62 2.72 20.35 2.52
CA CYS A 62 3.43 20.24 1.25
C CYS A 62 2.52 20.71 0.14
N ASP A 63 2.99 21.63 -0.69
CA ASP A 63 2.26 22.14 -1.84
C ASP A 63 3.11 21.95 -3.10
N SER A 64 2.53 21.33 -4.12
CA SER A 64 3.21 21.13 -5.40
C SER A 64 2.84 22.24 -6.37
N GLU A 65 3.80 23.07 -6.75
CA GLU A 65 3.62 24.04 -7.81
C GLU A 65 3.29 23.35 -9.13
N TYR A 66 2.33 23.89 -9.88
CA TYR A 66 1.88 23.37 -11.15
C TYR A 66 1.47 24.53 -12.09
N ASP A 67 1.31 24.27 -13.39
CA ASP A 67 0.81 25.26 -14.36
C ASP A 67 -0.67 25.53 -14.14
N LEU A 68 -0.99 26.71 -13.62
CA LEU A 68 -2.38 27.15 -13.35
C LEU A 68 -3.28 27.18 -14.61
N ASN A 69 -2.71 27.22 -15.79
CA ASN A 69 -3.44 27.17 -17.05
C ASN A 69 -3.71 25.74 -17.53
N ASN A 70 -3.11 24.74 -16.88
CA ASN A 70 -3.25 23.33 -17.21
C ASN A 70 -3.79 22.55 -16.00
N PRO A 71 -5.11 22.33 -15.89
CA PRO A 71 -5.69 21.58 -14.76
C PRO A 71 -5.32 20.09 -14.75
N LYS A 72 -4.58 19.63 -15.78
CA LYS A 72 -4.11 18.25 -15.92
C LYS A 72 -2.59 18.21 -16.02
N ASP A 73 -1.93 19.19 -15.48
CA ASP A 73 -0.48 19.25 -15.44
C ASP A 73 0.10 18.01 -14.74
N GLU A 74 1.17 17.48 -15.25
CA GLU A 74 1.93 16.36 -14.68
C GLU A 74 3.43 16.63 -14.64
N ASP A 75 3.85 17.82 -15.11
CA ASP A 75 5.24 18.25 -15.05
C ASP A 75 5.55 18.94 -13.71
N HIS A 76 5.07 18.31 -12.64
CA HIS A 76 5.29 18.75 -11.27
C HIS A 76 5.46 17.55 -10.32
N ARG A 77 5.44 17.76 -8.99
CA ARG A 77 5.72 16.68 -8.02
C ARG A 77 4.57 15.67 -7.95
N TRP A 78 4.93 14.39 -8.04
CA TRP A 78 3.98 13.29 -7.99
C TRP A 78 3.67 12.82 -6.56
N GLN A 79 4.69 12.72 -5.71
CA GLN A 79 4.52 12.27 -4.33
C GLN A 79 5.03 13.31 -3.33
N ALA A 80 4.28 13.53 -2.26
CA ALA A 80 4.76 14.36 -1.16
C ALA A 80 5.77 13.58 -0.31
N VAL A 81 5.46 12.32 0.01
CA VAL A 81 6.36 11.43 0.76
C VAL A 81 6.44 10.06 0.06
N THR A 82 7.66 9.59 -0.16
CA THR A 82 7.93 8.20 -0.57
C THR A 82 8.87 7.57 0.45
N MET A 83 8.49 6.38 0.94
CA MET A 83 9.31 5.61 1.87
C MET A 83 9.70 4.28 1.25
N ASN A 84 11.00 3.99 1.24
CA ASN A 84 11.57 2.74 0.79
C ASN A 84 12.81 2.39 1.62
N HIS A 85 13.08 1.12 1.85
CA HIS A 85 14.18 0.66 2.71
C HIS A 85 14.17 1.31 4.10
N VAL A 86 12.97 1.39 4.69
CA VAL A 86 12.75 1.91 6.05
C VAL A 86 12.08 0.86 6.94
N LYS A 87 12.33 0.95 8.23
CA LYS A 87 11.66 0.13 9.26
C LYS A 87 11.34 0.98 10.48
N ASN A 88 10.20 0.69 11.14
CA ASN A 88 9.70 1.47 12.27
C ASN A 88 9.62 2.97 11.92
N ALA A 89 9.00 3.29 10.79
CA ALA A 89 8.93 4.66 10.29
C ALA A 89 7.51 5.23 10.41
N TRP A 90 7.39 6.54 10.26
CA TRP A 90 6.08 7.18 10.30
C TRP A 90 5.98 8.42 9.40
N ALA A 91 4.75 8.68 8.93
CA ALA A 91 4.34 9.97 8.36
C ALA A 91 3.07 10.41 9.08
N ARG A 92 3.06 11.57 9.72
CA ARG A 92 1.90 12.00 10.50
C ARG A 92 1.65 13.49 10.49
N ARG A 93 0.36 13.85 10.57
CA ARG A 93 -0.11 15.25 10.54
C ARG A 93 0.46 16.02 9.37
N MET A 94 0.31 15.42 8.17
CA MET A 94 0.77 16.02 6.92
C MET A 94 -0.41 16.39 6.04
N GLU A 95 -0.28 17.50 5.32
CA GLU A 95 -1.19 17.87 4.25
C GLU A 95 -0.41 17.94 2.94
N ALA A 96 -0.92 17.25 1.91
CA ALA A 96 -0.32 17.21 0.58
C ALA A 96 -1.32 17.83 -0.42
N HIS A 97 -0.98 18.98 -0.97
CA HIS A 97 -1.80 19.71 -1.92
C HIS A 97 -1.22 19.64 -3.33
N HIS A 98 -2.10 19.46 -4.30
CA HIS A 98 -1.83 19.53 -5.75
C HIS A 98 -0.87 18.45 -6.29
N PHE A 99 -0.52 17.41 -5.52
CA PHE A 99 0.33 16.33 -6.02
C PHE A 99 -0.40 15.48 -7.07
N ALA A 100 0.33 15.08 -8.12
CA ALA A 100 -0.23 14.28 -9.20
C ALA A 100 -0.50 12.81 -8.80
N GLY A 101 0.26 12.28 -7.85
CA GLY A 101 0.24 10.86 -7.47
C GLY A 101 -0.26 10.60 -6.06
N SER A 102 0.54 10.88 -5.03
CA SER A 102 0.27 10.41 -3.67
C SER A 102 0.66 11.42 -2.59
N ALA A 103 -0.09 11.43 -1.49
CA ALA A 103 0.37 12.03 -0.24
C ALA A 103 1.48 11.16 0.38
N VAL A 104 1.22 9.85 0.49
CA VAL A 104 2.22 8.90 1.00
C VAL A 104 2.24 7.63 0.15
N MET A 105 3.41 7.32 -0.39
CA MET A 105 3.71 6.10 -1.14
C MET A 105 4.71 5.26 -0.36
N LEU A 106 4.30 4.05 0.03
CA LEU A 106 5.18 3.08 0.67
C LEU A 106 5.59 2.03 -0.36
N LEU A 107 6.88 1.90 -0.63
CA LEU A 107 7.42 0.93 -1.58
C LEU A 107 7.75 -0.40 -0.88
N GLU A 108 8.15 -1.41 -1.64
CA GLU A 108 8.32 -2.81 -1.18
C GLU A 108 9.28 -2.96 0.01
N GLY A 109 10.27 -2.07 0.11
CA GLY A 109 11.22 -2.06 1.23
C GLY A 109 10.74 -1.34 2.49
N ALA A 110 9.48 -0.87 2.53
CA ALA A 110 8.88 -0.24 3.70
C ALA A 110 8.29 -1.31 4.64
N LEU A 111 8.73 -1.30 5.91
CA LEU A 111 8.36 -2.27 6.91
C LEU A 111 7.96 -1.58 8.21
N GLN A 112 6.83 -1.98 8.80
CA GLN A 112 6.34 -1.41 10.06
C GLN A 112 6.23 0.13 10.00
N VAL A 113 5.44 0.63 9.02
CA VAL A 113 5.24 2.06 8.82
C VAL A 113 3.84 2.46 9.27
N THR A 114 3.76 3.53 10.06
CA THR A 114 2.49 4.15 10.45
C THR A 114 2.31 5.48 9.71
N VAL A 115 1.18 5.62 9.03
CA VAL A 115 0.74 6.86 8.39
C VAL A 115 -0.53 7.31 9.10
N GLU A 116 -0.51 8.45 9.76
CA GLU A 116 -1.64 8.89 10.56
C GLU A 116 -1.94 10.39 10.43
N ASP A 117 -3.22 10.71 10.49
CA ASP A 117 -3.71 12.10 10.45
C ASP A 117 -3.18 12.89 9.24
N CYS A 118 -3.06 12.22 8.08
CA CYS A 118 -2.57 12.81 6.84
C CYS A 118 -3.71 13.09 5.86
N LYS A 119 -3.53 14.11 5.01
CA LYS A 119 -4.53 14.52 4.02
C LYS A 119 -3.91 14.60 2.63
N PHE A 120 -4.72 14.21 1.62
CA PHE A 120 -4.44 14.39 0.19
C PHE A 120 -5.53 15.27 -0.41
N LEU A 121 -5.17 16.45 -0.88
CA LEU A 121 -6.10 17.52 -1.20
C LEU A 121 -5.83 18.12 -2.59
N ASN A 122 -6.90 18.40 -3.33
CA ASN A 122 -6.85 19.11 -4.61
C ASN A 122 -5.82 18.55 -5.61
N PRO A 123 -5.79 17.27 -5.89
CA PRO A 123 -4.77 16.70 -6.77
C PRO A 123 -4.87 17.24 -8.19
N ILE A 124 -3.73 17.51 -8.82
CA ILE A 124 -3.64 18.02 -10.19
C ILE A 124 -2.95 16.98 -11.07
N SER A 125 -3.68 16.39 -12.00
CA SER A 125 -3.21 15.45 -13.01
C SER A 125 -4.35 14.99 -13.90
N GLU A 126 -4.07 14.17 -14.90
CA GLU A 126 -5.07 13.30 -15.51
C GLU A 126 -5.64 12.32 -14.47
N ILE A 127 -6.85 11.83 -14.73
CA ILE A 127 -7.52 10.86 -13.86
C ILE A 127 -7.33 9.46 -14.44
N GLY A 128 -6.67 8.59 -13.69
CA GLY A 128 -6.50 7.19 -14.12
C GLY A 128 -5.07 6.66 -14.04
N ASN A 129 -4.91 5.40 -14.39
CA ASN A 129 -3.65 4.65 -14.34
C ASN A 129 -3.02 4.69 -12.94
N HIS A 130 -1.81 5.26 -12.82
CA HIS A 130 -1.07 5.35 -11.56
C HIS A 130 -1.15 6.72 -10.88
N ARG A 131 -2.05 7.58 -11.36
CA ARG A 131 -2.25 8.94 -10.85
C ARG A 131 -3.24 8.94 -9.71
N ARG A 132 -3.08 9.88 -8.78
CA ARG A 132 -4.00 10.13 -7.67
C ARG A 132 -4.27 8.87 -6.82
N TYR A 133 -3.21 8.13 -6.49
CA TYR A 133 -3.25 7.06 -5.50
C TYR A 133 -2.85 7.64 -4.15
N ALA A 134 -3.80 8.27 -3.46
CA ALA A 134 -3.53 9.14 -2.31
C ALA A 134 -2.65 8.49 -1.24
N PHE A 135 -3.04 7.30 -0.78
CA PHE A 135 -2.32 6.50 0.21
C PHE A 135 -2.14 5.09 -0.33
N HIS A 136 -0.95 4.78 -0.76
CA HIS A 136 -0.64 3.52 -1.44
C HIS A 136 0.48 2.77 -0.76
N THR A 137 0.32 1.46 -0.58
CA THR A 137 1.36 0.62 -0.01
C THR A 137 1.71 -0.59 -0.87
N LEU A 138 3.00 -0.79 -1.07
CA LEU A 138 3.64 -2.03 -1.50
C LEU A 138 4.41 -2.68 -0.34
N GLY A 139 4.42 -2.02 0.82
CA GLY A 139 5.14 -2.44 2.03
C GLY A 139 4.38 -3.48 2.85
N GLN A 140 4.97 -3.85 3.98
CA GLN A 140 4.43 -4.85 4.89
C GLN A 140 4.27 -4.29 6.30
N MET A 141 3.28 -4.80 7.04
CA MET A 141 2.98 -4.36 8.40
C MET A 141 2.78 -2.85 8.47
N THR A 142 2.01 -2.32 7.50
CA THR A 142 1.73 -0.89 7.40
C THR A 142 0.36 -0.56 7.96
N LEU A 143 0.26 0.56 8.65
CA LEU A 143 -0.97 1.10 9.20
C LEU A 143 -1.21 2.51 8.65
N PHE A 144 -2.36 2.70 8.03
CA PHE A 144 -2.90 4.02 7.70
C PHE A 144 -4.09 4.27 8.60
N GLN A 145 -4.06 5.33 9.38
CA GLN A 145 -5.17 5.63 10.27
C GLN A 145 -5.55 7.10 10.27
N ARG A 146 -6.85 7.38 10.34
CA ARG A 146 -7.42 8.74 10.33
C ARG A 146 -6.90 9.61 9.18
N CYS A 147 -6.68 8.97 8.02
CA CYS A 147 -6.27 9.67 6.82
C CYS A 147 -7.49 10.12 6.02
N TYR A 148 -7.37 11.25 5.36
CA TYR A 148 -8.39 11.86 4.52
C TYR A 148 -7.87 12.07 3.10
N SER A 149 -8.70 11.77 2.12
CA SER A 149 -8.40 12.04 0.71
C SER A 149 -9.63 12.57 -0.01
N GLU A 150 -9.43 13.45 -0.96
CA GLU A 150 -10.47 13.90 -1.89
C GLU A 150 -10.01 13.81 -3.33
N GLU A 151 -10.97 13.50 -4.21
CA GLU A 151 -10.77 13.44 -5.66
C GLU A 151 -9.58 12.58 -6.11
N GLY A 152 -9.25 11.56 -5.34
CA GLY A 152 -8.28 10.57 -5.75
C GLY A 152 -8.83 9.62 -6.82
N TYR A 153 -7.96 9.07 -7.64
CA TYR A 153 -8.38 7.97 -8.51
C TYR A 153 -8.64 6.71 -7.69
N ARG A 154 -7.73 6.43 -6.74
CA ARG A 154 -7.83 5.35 -5.75
C ARG A 154 -7.14 5.80 -4.46
N ASP A 155 -7.91 6.05 -3.44
CA ASP A 155 -7.41 6.74 -2.26
C ASP A 155 -6.68 5.84 -1.27
N PHE A 156 -7.24 4.66 -0.95
CA PHE A 156 -6.66 3.72 0.00
C PHE A 156 -6.42 2.39 -0.67
N THR A 157 -5.15 2.11 -0.99
CA THR A 157 -4.84 0.98 -1.85
C THR A 157 -3.61 0.20 -1.44
N VAL A 158 -3.69 -1.10 -1.69
CA VAL A 158 -2.58 -2.04 -1.60
C VAL A 158 -2.22 -2.49 -3.01
N GLY A 159 -0.95 -2.53 -3.31
CA GLY A 159 -0.44 -2.93 -4.61
C GLY A 159 -0.54 -4.43 -4.89
N ARG A 160 0.10 -4.86 -5.97
CA ARG A 160 0.07 -6.25 -6.42
C ARG A 160 0.97 -7.14 -5.55
N SER A 161 0.46 -8.34 -5.20
CA SER A 161 1.20 -9.39 -4.49
C SER A 161 1.83 -8.91 -3.17
N VAL A 162 1.22 -7.92 -2.55
CA VAL A 162 1.73 -7.33 -1.32
C VAL A 162 1.43 -8.26 -0.13
N PRO A 163 2.46 -8.63 0.64
CA PRO A 163 2.28 -9.44 1.84
C PRO A 163 1.73 -8.59 2.99
N GLY A 164 0.74 -9.14 3.69
CA GLY A 164 0.22 -8.51 4.91
C GLY A 164 1.03 -8.83 6.17
N PRO A 165 0.54 -8.34 7.31
CA PRO A 165 -0.68 -7.53 7.45
C PRO A 165 -0.50 -6.08 7.02
N ASN A 166 -1.53 -5.48 6.44
CA ASN A 166 -1.62 -4.05 6.16
C ASN A 166 -3.03 -3.56 6.54
N ALA A 167 -3.14 -2.40 7.15
CA ALA A 167 -4.42 -1.92 7.66
C ALA A 167 -4.68 -0.46 7.30
N PHE A 168 -5.95 -0.18 6.99
CA PHE A 168 -6.52 1.16 6.87
C PHE A 168 -7.63 1.27 7.91
N VAL A 169 -7.53 2.24 8.82
CA VAL A 169 -8.40 2.36 9.99
C VAL A 169 -8.92 3.78 10.12
N GLN A 170 -10.25 3.93 10.24
CA GLN A 170 -10.88 5.25 10.40
C GLN A 170 -10.50 6.26 9.31
N CYS A 171 -10.32 5.80 8.08
CA CYS A 171 -9.98 6.65 6.95
C CYS A 171 -11.23 7.11 6.20
N HIS A 172 -11.13 8.25 5.51
CA HIS A 172 -12.23 8.80 4.73
C HIS A 172 -11.77 9.22 3.34
N SER A 173 -12.50 8.76 2.32
CA SER A 173 -12.31 9.11 0.91
C SER A 173 -13.54 9.89 0.43
N GLU A 174 -13.30 11.08 -0.07
CA GLU A 174 -14.35 11.96 -0.59
C GLU A 174 -14.26 12.05 -2.13
N ARG A 175 -15.33 11.71 -2.81
CA ARG A 175 -15.47 11.74 -4.29
C ARG A 175 -14.35 11.02 -5.06
N PRO A 176 -13.99 9.76 -4.72
CA PRO A 176 -13.00 9.01 -5.49
C PRO A 176 -13.53 8.65 -6.89
N TYR A 177 -12.66 8.63 -7.88
CA TYR A 177 -13.02 8.31 -9.25
C TYR A 177 -13.07 6.82 -9.58
N SER A 178 -12.52 5.95 -8.72
CA SER A 178 -12.45 4.52 -8.96
C SER A 178 -12.60 3.72 -7.67
N PHE A 179 -12.37 2.42 -7.74
CA PHE A 179 -12.43 1.56 -6.56
C PHE A 179 -11.17 1.70 -5.68
N ASN A 180 -11.34 1.39 -4.41
CA ASN A 180 -10.30 1.28 -3.39
C ASN A 180 -10.05 -0.19 -3.03
N GLY A 181 -8.97 -0.49 -2.33
CA GLY A 181 -8.59 -1.85 -1.94
C GLY A 181 -7.37 -2.37 -2.69
N SER A 182 -7.34 -3.64 -3.09
CA SER A 182 -6.20 -4.19 -3.82
C SER A 182 -6.22 -3.81 -5.30
N THR A 183 -5.10 -3.29 -5.81
CA THR A 183 -5.01 -2.80 -7.19
C THR A 183 -4.53 -3.83 -8.20
N GLY A 184 -4.03 -4.97 -7.78
CA GLY A 184 -3.50 -5.98 -8.67
C GLY A 184 -3.59 -7.38 -8.08
N GLY A 185 -2.86 -8.33 -8.63
CA GLY A 185 -2.87 -9.74 -8.21
C GLY A 185 -2.72 -9.95 -6.72
N MET A 186 -2.96 -11.14 -6.28
CA MET A 186 -3.17 -11.61 -4.91
C MET A 186 -2.32 -10.92 -3.83
N SER A 187 -2.87 -9.87 -3.20
CA SER A 187 -2.38 -9.33 -1.94
C SER A 187 -3.07 -10.05 -0.78
N ASN A 188 -2.51 -10.04 0.41
CA ASN A 188 -3.10 -10.79 1.52
C ASN A 188 -3.00 -10.06 2.85
N GLY A 189 -3.91 -10.40 3.78
CA GLY A 189 -3.93 -9.82 5.10
C GLY A 189 -4.20 -8.31 5.11
N ILE A 190 -5.18 -7.86 4.34
CA ILE A 190 -5.60 -6.45 4.31
C ILE A 190 -6.78 -6.28 5.28
N LEU A 191 -6.71 -5.26 6.12
CA LEU A 191 -7.83 -4.82 6.95
C LEU A 191 -8.30 -3.44 6.54
N MET A 192 -9.60 -3.29 6.30
CA MET A 192 -10.29 -2.01 6.15
C MET A 192 -11.29 -1.85 7.29
N ASP A 193 -10.93 -1.16 8.36
CA ASP A 193 -11.79 -0.97 9.53
C ASP A 193 -12.28 0.49 9.61
N LYS A 194 -13.61 0.68 9.59
CA LYS A 194 -14.23 2.01 9.62
C LYS A 194 -13.72 2.96 8.54
N VAL A 195 -13.47 2.43 7.34
CA VAL A 195 -13.12 3.24 6.17
C VAL A 195 -14.40 3.63 5.46
N THR A 196 -14.57 4.92 5.20
CA THR A 196 -15.75 5.46 4.53
C THR A 196 -15.41 6.02 3.15
N PHE A 197 -16.29 5.79 2.18
CA PHE A 197 -16.13 6.24 0.80
C PHE A 197 -17.38 7.02 0.37
N SER A 198 -17.28 8.33 0.27
CA SER A 198 -18.35 9.17 -0.23
C SER A 198 -18.31 9.22 -1.77
N GLY A 199 -19.12 8.38 -2.41
CA GLY A 199 -19.18 8.28 -3.88
C GLY A 199 -18.24 7.24 -4.49
N GLY A 200 -17.54 6.43 -3.68
CA GLY A 200 -16.64 5.38 -4.13
C GLY A 200 -17.06 3.98 -3.73
N VAL A 201 -16.27 2.99 -4.08
CA VAL A 201 -16.46 1.59 -3.71
C VAL A 201 -15.17 0.97 -3.15
N LEU A 202 -15.33 0.06 -2.21
CA LEU A 202 -14.30 -0.87 -1.81
C LEU A 202 -14.43 -2.14 -2.64
N GLN A 203 -13.33 -2.63 -3.21
CA GLN A 203 -13.35 -3.82 -4.04
C GLN A 203 -12.25 -4.80 -3.67
N PHE A 204 -12.66 -5.97 -3.16
CA PHE A 204 -11.88 -7.19 -3.13
C PHE A 204 -12.59 -8.22 -4.02
N GLY A 205 -12.07 -8.48 -5.18
CA GLY A 205 -12.83 -9.24 -6.17
C GLY A 205 -11.96 -10.12 -7.07
N TYR A 206 -12.66 -10.89 -7.89
CA TYR A 206 -12.06 -11.69 -8.95
C TYR A 206 -12.00 -10.87 -10.24
N ARG A 207 -10.83 -10.73 -10.84
CA ARG A 207 -10.61 -9.94 -12.06
C ARG A 207 -10.29 -10.75 -13.28
N ASP A 208 -10.43 -12.08 -13.19
CA ASP A 208 -10.18 -13.02 -14.27
C ASP A 208 -8.83 -12.76 -14.97
N MET A 209 -8.86 -12.53 -16.27
CA MET A 209 -7.67 -12.27 -17.08
C MET A 209 -7.30 -10.78 -17.18
N ALA A 210 -8.12 -9.89 -16.62
CA ALA A 210 -7.74 -8.49 -16.48
C ALA A 210 -6.43 -8.37 -15.66
N ASP A 211 -5.71 -7.29 -15.85
CA ASP A 211 -4.43 -7.04 -15.19
C ASP A 211 -3.44 -8.23 -15.30
N LYS A 212 -3.35 -8.83 -16.49
CA LYS A 212 -2.46 -9.95 -16.82
C LYS A 212 -2.77 -11.24 -16.06
N GLY A 213 -4.05 -11.51 -15.82
CA GLY A 213 -4.50 -12.74 -15.17
C GLY A 213 -4.42 -12.69 -13.66
N ALA A 214 -4.78 -11.56 -13.08
CA ALA A 214 -4.72 -11.32 -11.64
C ALA A 214 -5.54 -12.34 -10.82
N GLY A 215 -6.62 -12.90 -11.37
CA GLY A 215 -7.51 -13.77 -10.60
C GLY A 215 -8.13 -13.02 -9.42
N TRP A 216 -8.12 -13.64 -8.24
CA TRP A 216 -8.47 -12.95 -6.99
C TRP A 216 -7.40 -11.93 -6.61
N VAL A 217 -7.83 -10.71 -6.30
CA VAL A 217 -6.93 -9.60 -5.99
C VAL A 217 -6.53 -9.55 -4.51
N ALA A 218 -7.27 -10.22 -3.65
CA ALA A 218 -6.98 -10.28 -2.22
C ALA A 218 -7.31 -11.66 -1.62
N ALA A 219 -6.56 -12.05 -0.61
CA ALA A 219 -6.79 -13.23 0.21
C ALA A 219 -6.67 -12.89 1.69
N ASN A 220 -7.39 -13.62 2.57
CA ASN A 220 -7.35 -13.44 4.03
C ASN A 220 -7.47 -11.96 4.43
N SER A 221 -8.42 -11.26 3.81
CA SER A 221 -8.64 -9.83 3.99
C SER A 221 -10.03 -9.58 4.54
N MET A 222 -10.21 -8.47 5.26
CA MET A 222 -11.43 -8.13 5.99
C MET A 222 -11.79 -6.66 5.80
N CYS A 223 -13.10 -6.37 5.71
CA CYS A 223 -13.68 -5.04 5.67
C CYS A 223 -15.03 -5.00 6.41
#